data_3fca40f7a910637e10b4b0001a91a985
#
_entry.id   3fca40f7a910637e10b4b0001a91a985
#
_cell.length_a   1.000
_cell.length_b   1.000
_cell.length_c   1.000
_cell.angle_alpha   90.00
_cell.angle_beta   90.00
_cell.angle_gamma   90.00
#
_symmetry.space_group_name_H-M   'P 1'
#
loop_
_entity.id
_entity.type
_entity.pdbx_description
1 polymer ?
#
loop_
_entity_poly.entity_id
_entity_poly.type
_entity_poly.pdbx_seq_one_letter_code
_entity_poly.pdbx_strand_id
1 'polypeptide(L)' 'MKQFIEKIKNKENLSFDESKAAFELLMNGKAEDEEIFDFLTLLSSKGEASD' A
#
# COMPACT_ATOMS: atom_id res chain seq x y z
N MET A 1 2.12 8.98 -0.76
CA MET A 1 1.64 7.61 -0.57
C MET A 1 0.13 7.45 -0.68
N LYS A 2 -0.60 8.54 -0.62
CA LYS A 2 -2.05 8.46 -0.65
C LYS A 2 -2.58 7.80 -1.93
N GLN A 3 -1.94 8.08 -3.04
CA GLN A 3 -2.42 7.53 -4.31
C GLN A 3 -2.40 6.00 -4.30
N PHE A 4 -1.41 5.42 -3.65
CA PHE A 4 -1.35 3.97 -3.57
C PHE A 4 -2.42 3.43 -2.65
N ILE A 5 -2.64 4.15 -1.55
CA ILE A 5 -3.66 3.75 -0.60
C ILE A 5 -5.03 3.79 -1.25
N GLU A 6 -5.30 4.83 -2.02
CA GLU A 6 -6.59 4.94 -2.69
C GLU A 6 -6.81 3.82 -3.69
N LYS A 7 -5.75 3.45 -4.41
CA LYS A 7 -5.88 2.35 -5.34
C LYS A 7 -6.28 1.07 -4.63
N ILE A 8 -5.64 0.81 -3.51
CA ILE A 8 -5.94 -0.40 -2.78
C ILE A 8 -7.35 -0.34 -2.19
N LYS A 9 -7.77 0.83 -1.75
CA LYS A 9 -9.12 1.00 -1.23
C LYS A 9 -10.16 0.69 -2.30
N ASN A 10 -9.85 1.03 -3.53
CA ASN A 10 -10.75 0.76 -4.65
C ASN A 10 -10.57 -0.65 -5.20
N LYS A 11 -9.80 -1.47 -4.51
CA LYS A 11 -9.56 -2.85 -4.90
C LYS A 11 -8.82 -2.95 -6.21
N GLU A 12 -8.01 -1.94 -6.51
CA GLU A 12 -7.17 -1.98 -7.68
C GLU A 12 -5.82 -2.57 -7.32
N ASN A 13 -5.21 -3.23 -8.27
CA ASN A 13 -3.89 -3.80 -8.05
C ASN A 13 -2.81 -2.78 -8.36
N LEU A 14 -1.73 -2.84 -7.60
CA LEU A 14 -0.57 -2.03 -7.88
C LEU A 14 0.31 -2.78 -8.86
N SER A 15 0.85 -2.04 -9.84
CA SER A 15 1.80 -2.65 -10.74
C SER A 15 3.11 -2.88 -9.99
N PHE A 16 4.02 -3.61 -10.64
CA PHE A 16 5.31 -3.87 -10.02
C PHE A 16 6.02 -2.56 -9.70
N ASP A 17 6.00 -1.62 -10.65
CA ASP A 17 6.67 -0.35 -10.44
C ASP A 17 6.01 0.43 -9.31
N GLU A 18 4.69 0.38 -9.23
CA GLU A 18 3.99 1.08 -8.18
C GLU A 18 4.27 0.48 -6.82
N SER A 19 4.29 -0.84 -6.74
CA SER A 19 4.65 -1.50 -5.51
C SER A 19 6.05 -1.12 -5.06
N LYS A 20 6.97 -1.12 -6.00
CA LYS A 20 8.34 -0.78 -5.68
C LYS A 20 8.43 0.64 -5.16
N ALA A 21 7.74 1.57 -5.81
CA ALA A 21 7.75 2.95 -5.37
C ALA A 21 7.15 3.10 -3.98
N ALA A 22 6.08 2.38 -3.71
CA ALA A 22 5.45 2.44 -2.40
C ALA A 22 6.39 1.96 -1.32
N PHE A 23 7.07 0.85 -1.56
CA PHE A 23 8.01 0.34 -0.58
C PHE A 23 9.20 1.27 -0.39
N GLU A 24 9.62 1.92 -1.46
CA GLU A 24 10.71 2.88 -1.33
C GLU A 24 10.29 4.03 -0.43
N LEU A 25 9.06 4.49 -0.56
CA LEU A 25 8.57 5.54 0.31
C LEU A 25 8.56 5.09 1.77
N LEU A 26 8.18 3.84 2.00
CA LEU A 26 8.18 3.31 3.35
C LEU A 26 9.58 3.25 3.91
N MET A 27 10.52 2.78 3.12
CA MET A 27 11.88 2.60 3.61
C MET A 27 12.61 3.91 3.80
N ASN A 28 12.26 4.91 3.01
CA ASN A 28 12.89 6.22 3.13
C ASN A 28 12.25 7.10 4.19
N GLY A 29 11.21 6.60 4.84
CA GLY A 29 10.54 7.36 5.87
C GLY A 29 9.75 8.53 5.34
N LYS A 30 9.37 8.50 4.07
CA LYS A 30 8.62 9.60 3.50
C LYS A 30 7.12 9.42 3.67
N ALA A 31 6.69 8.28 4.15
CA ALA A 31 5.29 8.03 4.44
C ALA A 31 5.07 8.22 5.94
N GLU A 32 3.91 8.75 6.29
CA GLU A 32 3.60 8.93 7.69
C GLU A 32 3.14 7.63 8.31
N ASP A 33 3.23 7.58 9.63
CA ASP A 33 2.85 6.35 10.32
C ASP A 33 1.44 5.92 9.97
N GLU A 34 0.52 6.86 9.90
CA GLU A 34 -0.84 6.54 9.56
C GLU A 34 -0.95 5.95 8.16
N GLU A 35 -0.19 6.53 7.24
CA GLU A 35 -0.21 6.03 5.88
C GLU A 35 0.36 4.63 5.79
N ILE A 36 1.43 4.40 6.54
CA ILE A 36 2.04 3.08 6.57
C ILE A 36 1.06 2.06 7.12
N PHE A 37 0.40 2.43 8.20
CA PHE A 37 -0.56 1.53 8.83
C PHE A 37 -1.71 1.22 7.88
N ASP A 38 -2.25 2.25 7.25
CA ASP A 38 -3.35 2.05 6.30
C ASP A 38 -2.92 1.18 5.15
N PHE A 39 -1.74 1.45 4.61
CA PHE A 39 -1.24 0.70 3.46
C PHE A 39 -1.09 -0.78 3.80
N LEU A 40 -0.45 -1.05 4.91
CA LEU A 40 -0.23 -2.44 5.31
C LEU A 40 -1.53 -3.13 5.68
N THR A 41 -2.41 -2.42 6.34
CA THR A 41 -3.71 -3.00 6.71
C THR A 41 -4.51 -3.35 5.48
N LEU A 42 -4.53 -2.45 4.50
CA LEU A 42 -5.28 -2.70 3.28
C LEU A 42 -4.67 -3.84 2.49
N LEU A 43 -3.36 -3.92 2.44
CA LEU A 43 -2.71 -5.02 1.76
C LEU A 43 -3.03 -6.35 2.43
N SER A 44 -3.00 -6.35 3.73
CA SER A 44 -3.31 -7.56 4.47
C SER A 44 -4.74 -8.01 4.22
N SER A 45 -5.65 -7.05 4.27
CA SER A 45 -7.05 -7.37 4.03
C SER A 45 -7.26 -7.90 2.62
N LYS A 46 -6.58 -7.28 1.66
CA LYS A 46 -6.72 -7.70 0.28
C LYS A 46 -6.11 -9.07 0.03
N GLY A 47 -5.00 -9.35 0.69
CA GLY A 47 -4.29 -10.59 0.46
C GLY A 47 -4.85 -11.77 1.20
N GLU A 48 -5.74 -11.54 2.13
CA GLU A 48 -6.25 -12.62 2.93
C GLU A 48 -7.34 -13.41 2.29
N ALA A 49 -7.78 -12.95 1.17
CA ALA A 49 -8.87 -13.64 0.49
C ALA A 49 -8.53 -15.06 0.18
N SER A 50 -7.29 -15.39 0.18
CA SER A 50 -6.90 -16.74 -0.20
C SER A 50 -7.41 -17.78 0.76
N ASP A 51 -7.75 -17.38 1.90
CA ASP A 51 -8.31 -18.35 2.81
C ASP A 51 -9.71 -18.68 2.47
#